data_038a0cb1f909632c6058238dc3690f4b
#
_entry.id   038a0cb1f909632c6058238dc3690f4b
#
_cell.length_a   1.000
_cell.length_b   1.000
_cell.length_c   1.000
_cell.angle_alpha   90.00
_cell.angle_beta   90.00
_cell.angle_gamma   90.00
#
_symmetry.space_group_name_H-M   'P 1'
#
loop_
_entity.id
_entity.type
_entity.pdbx_description
1 polymer ?
#
loop_
_entity_poly.entity_id
_entity_poly.type
_entity_poly.pdbx_seq_one_letter_code
_entity_poly.pdbx_strand_id
1 'polypeptide(L)'
;AISMAQTEGRVLFIDADIRKSVLVSRFGGGQQIYGLTQYLTGQRLLGEVLYHTNLPNLDIIFSGPMAPNPAELLSEDAFSKLIAWARNEYDTIIIDTPPLGSVIDGAIIAQRCDGAILVVESGALSYRLVQKAKSQLERTGCRILGAVLNRVDMAGSGYYHRYYGKYSKYTKYYENEPAK
;
A
#
# COMPACT_ATOMS: atom_id res chain seq x y z
N ALA A 1 3.16 -0.60 7.06
CA ALA A 1 2.55 0.31 8.02
C ALA A 1 2.86 -0.10 9.46
N ILE A 2 2.43 -1.29 9.90
CA ILE A 2 2.60 -1.75 11.30
C ILE A 2 4.05 -1.65 11.78
N SER A 3 5.00 -2.23 11.04
CA SER A 3 6.42 -2.19 11.40
C SER A 3 6.97 -0.75 11.49
N MET A 4 6.50 0.14 10.63
CA MET A 4 6.93 1.54 10.64
C MET A 4 6.36 2.28 11.86
N ALA A 5 5.10 2.04 12.21
CA ALA A 5 4.48 2.63 13.39
C ALA A 5 5.10 2.13 14.72
N GLN A 6 5.73 0.95 14.71
CA GLN A 6 6.44 0.40 15.88
C GLN A 6 7.85 0.98 16.06
N THR A 7 8.45 1.48 14.99
CA THR A 7 9.84 1.96 15.04
C THR A 7 9.93 3.43 15.33
N GLU A 8 9.30 4.28 14.54
CA GLU A 8 9.35 5.74 14.74
C GLU A 8 8.23 6.44 13.97
N GLY A 9 7.66 7.49 14.58
CA GLY A 9 6.80 8.43 13.90
C GLY A 9 5.35 8.00 13.69
N ARG A 10 4.54 8.97 13.32
CA ARG A 10 3.12 8.79 13.03
C ARG A 10 2.93 8.26 11.60
N VAL A 11 2.18 7.20 11.45
CA VAL A 11 1.92 6.54 10.16
C VAL A 11 0.45 6.62 9.82
N LEU A 12 0.11 7.08 8.63
CA LEU A 12 -1.22 6.97 8.05
C LEU A 12 -1.22 5.88 6.98
N PHE A 13 -2.13 4.93 7.11
CA PHE A 13 -2.41 3.96 6.06
C PHE A 13 -3.72 4.34 5.35
N ILE A 14 -3.69 4.49 4.04
CA ILE A 14 -4.87 4.79 3.22
C ILE A 14 -5.12 3.62 2.28
N ASP A 15 -6.27 2.96 2.45
CA ASP A 15 -6.78 1.98 1.50
C ASP A 15 -7.45 2.71 0.33
N ALA A 16 -6.73 2.86 -0.75
CA ALA A 16 -7.21 3.52 -1.96
C ALA A 16 -7.71 2.55 -3.05
N ASP A 17 -7.87 1.26 -2.72
CA ASP A 17 -8.63 0.35 -3.58
C ASP A 17 -10.14 0.55 -3.39
N ILE A 18 -10.65 1.68 -3.89
CA ILE A 18 -12.09 2.02 -3.86
C ILE A 18 -12.91 1.25 -4.90
N ARG A 19 -12.32 0.20 -5.50
CA ARG A 19 -12.98 -0.74 -6.43
C ARG A 19 -13.37 -2.04 -5.76
N LYS A 20 -12.42 -2.66 -5.01
CA LYS A 20 -12.62 -3.99 -4.45
C LYS A 20 -11.74 -4.24 -3.22
N SER A 21 -11.72 -3.32 -2.28
CA SER A 21 -10.99 -3.55 -1.04
C SER A 21 -11.59 -4.70 -0.23
N VAL A 22 -10.71 -5.44 0.43
CA VAL A 22 -11.07 -6.50 1.39
C VAL A 22 -10.75 -6.13 2.83
N LEU A 23 -10.18 -4.94 3.08
CA LEU A 23 -9.72 -4.55 4.41
C LEU A 23 -10.87 -4.36 5.38
N VAL A 24 -11.97 -3.72 4.96
CA VAL A 24 -13.16 -3.54 5.80
C VAL A 24 -13.73 -4.89 6.25
N SER A 25 -13.78 -5.87 5.36
CA SER A 25 -14.29 -7.21 5.71
C SER A 25 -13.40 -7.96 6.70
N ARG A 26 -12.09 -7.67 6.70
CA ARG A 26 -11.11 -8.31 7.61
C ARG A 26 -11.01 -7.63 8.96
N PHE A 27 -11.15 -6.32 9.03
CA PHE A 27 -10.87 -5.53 10.23
C PHE A 27 -12.07 -4.78 10.77
N GLY A 28 -13.17 -4.67 10.01
CA GLY A 28 -14.32 -3.84 10.36
C GLY A 28 -15.25 -4.39 11.46
N GLY A 29 -15.06 -5.62 11.92
CA GLY A 29 -15.79 -6.18 13.07
C GLY A 29 -17.32 -6.14 12.98
N GLY A 30 -17.90 -6.01 11.77
CA GLY A 30 -19.36 -5.90 11.56
C GLY A 30 -19.93 -4.50 11.81
N GLN A 31 -19.11 -3.50 12.13
CA GLN A 31 -19.54 -2.10 12.26
C GLN A 31 -19.63 -1.42 10.89
N GLN A 32 -20.49 -0.40 10.80
CA GLN A 32 -20.55 0.46 9.63
C GLN A 32 -19.30 1.34 9.61
N ILE A 33 -18.40 1.09 8.66
CA ILE A 33 -17.16 1.85 8.46
C ILE A 33 -17.37 2.79 7.28
N TYR A 34 -17.17 4.09 7.50
CA TYR A 34 -17.05 5.08 6.45
C TYR A 34 -15.60 5.10 5.93
N GLY A 35 -15.38 5.57 4.70
CA GLY A 35 -14.05 5.54 4.15
C GLY A 35 -13.79 6.59 3.08
N LEU A 36 -12.69 6.40 2.37
CA LEU A 36 -12.15 7.31 1.37
C LEU A 36 -13.21 7.73 0.33
N THR A 37 -14.01 6.78 -0.17
CA THR A 37 -15.06 7.07 -1.16
C THR A 37 -16.04 8.13 -0.65
N GLN A 38 -16.52 8.01 0.60
CA GLN A 38 -17.47 8.95 1.16
C GLN A 38 -16.84 10.32 1.44
N TYR A 39 -15.56 10.36 1.81
CA TYR A 39 -14.81 11.60 1.93
C TYR A 39 -14.67 12.30 0.57
N LEU A 40 -14.22 11.57 -0.45
CA LEU A 40 -14.00 12.11 -1.80
C LEU A 40 -15.30 12.62 -2.45
N THR A 41 -16.43 12.01 -2.13
CA THR A 41 -17.75 12.43 -2.61
C THR A 41 -18.40 13.53 -1.76
N GLY A 42 -17.73 14.01 -0.70
CA GLY A 42 -18.25 15.05 0.20
C GLY A 42 -19.37 14.57 1.14
N GLN A 43 -19.63 13.26 1.23
CA GLN A 43 -20.66 12.69 2.09
C GLN A 43 -20.23 12.63 3.56
N ARG A 44 -18.93 12.62 3.83
CA ARG A 44 -18.35 12.54 5.17
C ARG A 44 -17.15 13.47 5.30
N LEU A 45 -16.97 13.99 6.50
CA LEU A 45 -15.81 14.80 6.85
C LEU A 45 -14.60 13.89 7.13
N LEU A 46 -13.41 14.43 7.05
CA LEU A 46 -12.16 13.69 7.27
C LEU A 46 -12.12 12.97 8.63
N GLY A 47 -12.54 13.64 9.71
CA GLY A 47 -12.58 13.03 11.05
C GLY A 47 -13.55 11.86 11.20
N GLU A 48 -14.53 11.71 10.27
CA GLU A 48 -15.47 10.58 10.30
C GLU A 48 -14.95 9.34 9.56
N VAL A 49 -13.89 9.49 8.75
CA VAL A 49 -13.28 8.42 7.95
C VAL A 49 -11.87 8.05 8.43
N LEU A 50 -11.34 8.80 9.38
CA LEU A 50 -10.04 8.54 10.02
C LEU A 50 -10.22 7.69 11.27
N TYR A 51 -9.59 6.54 11.31
CA TYR A 51 -9.68 5.59 12.42
C TYR A 51 -8.34 5.43 13.11
N HIS A 52 -8.33 5.69 14.42
CA HIS A 52 -7.19 5.35 15.27
C HIS A 52 -7.19 3.85 15.54
N THR A 53 -6.04 3.21 15.39
CA THR A 53 -5.90 1.78 15.67
C THR A 53 -5.48 1.54 17.13
N ASN A 54 -5.50 0.28 17.56
CA ASN A 54 -4.94 -0.13 18.84
C ASN A 54 -3.40 -0.12 18.86
N LEU A 55 -2.75 0.14 17.73
CA LEU A 55 -1.31 0.35 17.65
C LEU A 55 -1.01 1.84 17.80
N PRO A 56 -0.16 2.24 18.74
CA PRO A 56 0.30 3.62 18.82
C PRO A 56 0.87 4.08 17.48
N ASN A 57 0.61 5.33 17.12
CA ASN A 57 1.14 5.98 15.92
C ASN A 57 0.64 5.42 14.58
N LEU A 58 -0.38 4.55 14.54
CA LEU A 58 -0.97 4.07 13.29
C LEU A 58 -2.44 4.45 13.18
N ASP A 59 -2.75 5.28 12.19
CA ASP A 59 -4.10 5.62 11.81
C ASP A 59 -4.43 5.02 10.42
N ILE A 60 -5.71 4.77 10.19
CA ILE A 60 -6.20 4.15 8.95
C ILE A 60 -7.37 4.94 8.37
N ILE A 61 -7.36 5.12 7.05
CA ILE A 61 -8.52 5.47 6.25
C ILE A 61 -8.85 4.26 5.38
N PHE A 62 -10.04 3.66 5.59
CA PHE A 62 -10.53 2.56 4.76
C PHE A 62 -11.06 3.07 3.42
N SER A 63 -11.19 2.20 2.43
CA SER A 63 -11.71 2.55 1.10
C SER A 63 -13.16 3.05 1.12
N GLY A 64 -13.97 2.52 2.02
CA GLY A 64 -15.42 2.74 2.01
C GLY A 64 -16.14 1.89 0.97
N PRO A 65 -17.38 2.24 0.57
CA PRO A 65 -18.13 1.54 -0.45
C PRO A 65 -17.50 1.70 -1.84
N MET A 66 -17.76 0.74 -2.73
CA MET A 66 -17.26 0.76 -4.10
C MET A 66 -17.73 2.03 -4.82
N ALA A 67 -16.78 2.73 -5.43
CA ALA A 67 -17.07 3.93 -6.22
C ALA A 67 -17.44 3.56 -7.68
N PRO A 68 -18.40 4.24 -8.30
CA PRO A 68 -18.71 4.02 -9.72
C PRO A 68 -17.63 4.56 -10.67
N ASN A 69 -16.93 5.64 -10.28
CA ASN A 69 -15.93 6.35 -11.07
C ASN A 69 -14.61 6.57 -10.27
N PRO A 70 -13.88 5.51 -9.88
CA PRO A 70 -12.73 5.61 -8.98
C PRO A 70 -11.62 6.53 -9.48
N ALA A 71 -11.24 6.42 -10.75
CA ALA A 71 -10.15 7.20 -11.34
C ALA A 71 -10.45 8.70 -11.32
N GLU A 72 -11.70 9.09 -11.57
CA GLU A 72 -12.16 10.48 -11.52
C GLU A 72 -12.06 11.04 -10.10
N LEU A 73 -12.66 10.35 -9.12
CA LEU A 73 -12.62 10.74 -7.71
C LEU A 73 -11.18 10.90 -7.17
N LEU A 74 -10.28 9.98 -7.53
CA LEU A 74 -8.88 10.05 -7.14
C LEU A 74 -8.11 11.18 -7.86
N SER A 75 -8.62 11.67 -8.98
CA SER A 75 -8.04 12.79 -9.73
C SER A 75 -8.45 14.16 -9.17
N GLU A 76 -9.54 14.23 -8.43
CA GLU A 76 -10.11 15.49 -7.93
C GLU A 76 -9.28 16.15 -6.81
N ASP A 77 -9.57 17.42 -6.56
CA ASP A 77 -8.93 18.24 -5.52
C ASP A 77 -9.09 17.67 -4.11
N ALA A 78 -10.18 16.97 -3.84
CA ALA A 78 -10.45 16.37 -2.54
C ALA A 78 -9.34 15.40 -2.12
N PHE A 79 -8.87 14.55 -3.05
CA PHE A 79 -7.76 13.65 -2.78
C PHE A 79 -6.43 14.41 -2.58
N SER A 80 -6.19 15.45 -3.38
CA SER A 80 -4.99 16.28 -3.22
C SER A 80 -4.97 17.00 -1.87
N LYS A 81 -6.11 17.50 -1.42
CA LYS A 81 -6.27 18.13 -0.09
C LYS A 81 -6.04 17.14 1.05
N LEU A 82 -6.54 15.91 0.90
CA LEU A 82 -6.28 14.84 1.87
C LEU A 82 -4.78 14.57 2.01
N ILE A 83 -4.07 14.41 0.90
CA ILE A 83 -2.63 14.14 0.93
C ILE A 83 -1.85 15.34 1.50
N ALA A 84 -2.21 16.56 1.14
CA ALA A 84 -1.59 17.77 1.68
C ALA A 84 -1.79 17.89 3.21
N TRP A 85 -2.98 17.60 3.71
CA TRP A 85 -3.24 17.53 5.14
C TRP A 85 -2.43 16.43 5.81
N ALA A 86 -2.45 15.23 5.24
CA ALA A 86 -1.74 14.08 5.81
C ALA A 86 -0.23 14.32 5.92
N ARG A 87 0.38 15.04 4.96
CA ARG A 87 1.81 15.40 4.99
C ARG A 87 2.18 16.31 6.17
N ASN A 88 1.24 17.07 6.72
CA ASN A 88 1.47 17.91 7.90
C ASN A 88 1.28 17.14 9.22
N GLU A 89 0.51 16.07 9.21
CA GLU A 89 0.11 15.35 10.42
C GLU A 89 0.90 14.04 10.63
N TYR A 90 1.48 13.46 9.57
CA TYR A 90 2.12 12.14 9.60
C TYR A 90 3.52 12.19 9.00
N ASP A 91 4.43 11.43 9.61
CA ASP A 91 5.81 11.28 9.11
C ASP A 91 5.86 10.34 7.91
N THR A 92 4.95 9.36 7.87
CA THR A 92 4.85 8.39 6.77
C THR A 92 3.40 8.18 6.37
N ILE A 93 3.14 8.25 5.06
CA ILE A 93 1.84 7.94 4.47
C ILE A 93 2.02 6.76 3.53
N ILE A 94 1.30 5.67 3.79
CA ILE A 94 1.28 4.48 2.95
C ILE A 94 -0.07 4.38 2.27
N ILE A 95 -0.08 4.34 0.95
CA ILE A 95 -1.30 4.27 0.16
C ILE A 95 -1.33 2.92 -0.56
N ASP A 96 -2.28 2.07 -0.21
CA ASP A 96 -2.55 0.81 -0.92
C ASP A 96 -3.43 1.07 -2.14
N THR A 97 -3.09 0.45 -3.25
CA THR A 97 -3.74 0.72 -4.53
C THR A 97 -4.17 -0.57 -5.23
N PRO A 98 -5.21 -0.53 -6.07
CA PRO A 98 -5.53 -1.66 -6.92
C PRO A 98 -4.40 -1.96 -7.92
N PRO A 99 -4.35 -3.20 -8.48
CA PRO A 99 -3.28 -3.61 -9.37
C PRO A 99 -3.15 -2.72 -10.63
N LEU A 100 -1.97 -2.14 -10.83
CA LEU A 100 -1.64 -1.29 -12.00
C LEU A 100 -1.86 -1.98 -13.35
N GLY A 101 -1.73 -3.31 -13.40
CA GLY A 101 -1.96 -4.07 -14.63
C GLY A 101 -3.42 -4.06 -15.09
N SER A 102 -4.36 -3.72 -14.20
CA SER A 102 -5.80 -3.77 -14.44
C SER A 102 -6.43 -2.39 -14.59
N VAL A 103 -5.95 -1.40 -13.82
CA VAL A 103 -6.56 -0.06 -13.73
C VAL A 103 -5.50 1.04 -13.61
N ILE A 104 -5.90 2.28 -13.90
CA ILE A 104 -5.01 3.45 -13.90
C ILE A 104 -4.88 4.10 -12.50
N ASP A 105 -5.70 3.74 -11.56
CA ASP A 105 -5.85 4.39 -10.25
C ASP A 105 -4.52 4.55 -9.51
N GLY A 106 -3.71 3.49 -9.45
CA GLY A 106 -2.38 3.55 -8.84
C GLY A 106 -1.43 4.56 -9.52
N ALA A 107 -1.57 4.77 -10.83
CA ALA A 107 -0.78 5.77 -11.54
C ALA A 107 -1.25 7.21 -11.21
N ILE A 108 -2.56 7.42 -11.05
CA ILE A 108 -3.12 8.71 -10.61
C ILE A 108 -2.65 9.05 -9.21
N ILE A 109 -2.70 8.10 -8.30
CA ILE A 109 -2.23 8.26 -6.91
C ILE A 109 -0.74 8.55 -6.87
N ALA A 110 0.07 7.82 -7.66
CA ALA A 110 1.52 7.96 -7.69
C ALA A 110 1.99 9.38 -8.03
N GLN A 111 1.23 10.16 -8.81
CA GLN A 111 1.55 11.56 -9.10
C GLN A 111 1.61 12.46 -7.85
N ARG A 112 1.04 12.03 -6.73
CA ARG A 112 0.98 12.76 -5.47
C ARG A 112 1.88 12.16 -4.39
N CYS A 113 2.64 11.11 -4.75
CA CYS A 113 3.52 10.38 -3.84
C CYS A 113 4.99 10.76 -4.09
N ASP A 114 5.80 10.63 -3.06
CA ASP A 114 7.27 10.84 -3.14
C ASP A 114 7.97 9.64 -3.77
N GLY A 115 7.31 8.49 -3.77
CA GLY A 115 7.80 7.27 -4.40
C GLY A 115 6.78 6.14 -4.41
N ALA A 116 7.04 5.14 -5.24
CA ALA A 116 6.21 3.95 -5.36
C ALA A 116 7.06 2.68 -5.19
N ILE A 117 6.48 1.67 -4.55
CA ILE A 117 7.04 0.31 -4.47
C ILE A 117 6.17 -0.59 -5.34
N LEU A 118 6.79 -1.27 -6.30
CA LEU A 118 6.10 -2.21 -7.17
C LEU A 118 6.09 -3.60 -6.53
N VAL A 119 4.91 -4.07 -6.12
CA VAL A 119 4.75 -5.42 -5.57
C VAL A 119 4.36 -6.38 -6.71
N VAL A 120 5.17 -7.42 -6.89
CA VAL A 120 5.01 -8.42 -7.97
C VAL A 120 4.83 -9.80 -7.34
N GLU A 121 3.77 -10.51 -7.72
CA GLU A 121 3.55 -11.90 -7.29
C GLU A 121 4.41 -12.85 -8.11
N SER A 122 5.19 -13.66 -7.41
CA SER A 122 6.09 -14.64 -8.04
C SER A 122 5.30 -15.68 -8.83
N GLY A 123 5.71 -15.90 -10.08
CA GLY A 123 5.09 -16.91 -10.95
C GLY A 123 3.70 -16.55 -11.52
N ALA A 124 3.06 -15.47 -11.03
CA ALA A 124 1.72 -15.10 -11.46
C ALA A 124 1.70 -14.15 -12.66
N LEU A 125 2.74 -13.34 -12.83
CA LEU A 125 2.78 -12.30 -13.86
C LEU A 125 3.91 -12.52 -14.87
N SER A 126 3.60 -12.27 -16.15
CA SER A 126 4.63 -12.26 -17.18
C SER A 126 5.53 -11.03 -17.06
N TYR A 127 6.80 -11.16 -17.46
CA TYR A 127 7.75 -10.04 -17.51
C TYR A 127 7.20 -8.83 -18.27
N ARG A 128 6.47 -9.05 -19.37
CA ARG A 128 5.88 -7.97 -20.17
C ARG A 128 4.85 -7.15 -19.40
N LEU A 129 4.04 -7.79 -18.55
CA LEU A 129 3.05 -7.12 -17.69
C LEU A 129 3.74 -6.28 -16.62
N VAL A 130 4.79 -6.81 -16.02
CA VAL A 130 5.59 -6.07 -15.02
C VAL A 130 6.26 -4.85 -15.65
N GLN A 131 6.84 -5.00 -16.86
CA GLN A 131 7.43 -3.89 -17.60
C GLN A 131 6.39 -2.82 -17.97
N LYS A 132 5.19 -3.23 -18.38
CA LYS A 132 4.09 -2.31 -18.67
C LYS A 132 3.69 -1.50 -17.40
N ALA A 133 3.53 -2.16 -16.27
CA ALA A 133 3.21 -1.50 -15.00
C ALA A 133 4.32 -0.53 -14.59
N LYS A 134 5.59 -0.94 -14.70
CA LYS A 134 6.76 -0.08 -14.46
C LYS A 134 6.72 1.17 -15.35
N SER A 135 6.56 1.00 -16.67
CA SER A 135 6.50 2.12 -17.60
C SER A 135 5.30 3.05 -17.34
N GLN A 136 4.19 2.52 -16.85
CA GLN A 136 3.03 3.31 -16.46
C GLN A 136 3.36 4.20 -15.24
N LEU A 137 4.06 3.68 -14.24
CA LEU A 137 4.55 4.46 -13.09
C LEU A 137 5.58 5.51 -13.53
N GLU A 138 6.54 5.15 -14.35
CA GLU A 138 7.58 6.08 -14.84
C GLU A 138 6.97 7.30 -15.53
N ARG A 139 5.89 7.13 -16.30
CA ARG A 139 5.17 8.23 -16.97
C ARG A 139 4.48 9.19 -16.01
N THR A 140 4.25 8.81 -14.77
CA THR A 140 3.66 9.69 -13.75
C THR A 140 4.67 10.69 -13.18
N GLY A 141 5.97 10.49 -13.41
CA GLY A 141 7.04 11.23 -12.77
C GLY A 141 7.34 10.77 -11.34
N CYS A 142 6.56 9.81 -10.79
CA CYS A 142 6.80 9.27 -9.46
C CYS A 142 8.07 8.40 -9.45
N ARG A 143 8.91 8.58 -8.43
CA ARG A 143 10.13 7.79 -8.26
C ARG A 143 9.78 6.35 -7.89
N ILE A 144 10.28 5.37 -8.63
CA ILE A 144 10.18 3.95 -8.25
C ILE A 144 11.30 3.67 -7.23
N LEU A 145 10.93 3.43 -5.98
CA LEU A 145 11.86 3.15 -4.87
C LEU A 145 12.44 1.73 -4.98
N GLY A 146 11.67 0.80 -5.56
CA GLY A 146 12.08 -0.57 -5.76
C GLY A 146 10.92 -1.48 -6.11
N ALA A 147 11.23 -2.78 -6.18
CA ALA A 147 10.24 -3.82 -6.39
C ALA A 147 10.36 -4.90 -5.31
N VAL A 148 9.21 -5.41 -4.86
CA VAL A 148 9.10 -6.53 -3.92
C VAL A 148 8.53 -7.74 -4.66
N LEU A 149 9.24 -8.85 -4.66
CA LEU A 149 8.74 -10.12 -5.15
C LEU A 149 8.01 -10.83 -4.01
N ASN A 150 6.69 -10.91 -4.12
CA ASN A 150 5.82 -11.50 -3.09
C ASN A 150 5.46 -12.95 -3.43
N ARG A 151 5.04 -13.72 -2.42
CA ARG A 151 4.61 -15.13 -2.54
C ARG A 151 5.65 -16.03 -3.23
N VAL A 152 6.92 -15.81 -2.92
CA VAL A 152 7.99 -16.66 -3.43
C VAL A 152 7.91 -18.03 -2.76
N ASP A 153 7.80 -19.10 -3.55
CA ASP A 153 7.92 -20.46 -3.03
C ASP A 153 9.38 -20.75 -2.66
N MET A 154 9.67 -20.70 -1.36
CA MET A 154 11.01 -20.97 -0.81
C MET A 154 11.32 -22.47 -0.69
N ALA A 155 10.32 -23.35 -0.80
CA ALA A 155 10.47 -24.81 -0.68
C ALA A 155 10.75 -25.50 -2.04
N GLY A 156 10.45 -24.83 -3.14
CA GLY A 156 10.67 -25.35 -4.48
C GLY A 156 12.15 -25.45 -4.83
N SER A 157 12.53 -26.51 -5.56
CA SER A 157 13.92 -26.78 -6.02
C SER A 157 14.43 -25.81 -7.11
N GLY A 158 13.81 -24.66 -7.28
CA GLY A 158 14.09 -23.67 -8.31
C GLY A 158 15.33 -22.80 -8.03
N TYR A 159 15.62 -21.93 -8.98
CA TYR A 159 16.73 -20.97 -9.00
C TYR A 159 16.91 -20.17 -7.68
N TYR A 160 15.82 -19.91 -6.95
CA TYR A 160 15.80 -19.19 -5.67
C TYR A 160 16.45 -19.98 -4.53
N HIS A 161 16.28 -21.30 -4.47
CA HIS A 161 16.94 -22.14 -3.45
C HIS A 161 18.48 -22.08 -3.59
N ARG A 162 18.98 -21.95 -4.82
CA ARG A 162 20.42 -21.83 -5.10
C ARG A 162 21.00 -20.47 -4.71
N TYR A 163 20.22 -19.41 -4.81
CA TYR A 163 20.66 -18.04 -4.55
C TYR A 163 20.47 -17.64 -3.06
N TYR A 164 19.33 -17.96 -2.49
CA TYR A 164 18.98 -17.64 -1.10
C TYR A 164 19.41 -18.69 -0.09
N GLY A 165 19.68 -19.92 -0.50
CA GLY A 165 20.28 -20.96 0.37
C GLY A 165 21.65 -20.55 0.93
N LYS A 166 22.36 -19.64 0.26
CA LYS A 166 23.55 -19.00 0.82
C LYS A 166 23.23 -17.95 1.90
N TYR A 167 22.13 -17.21 1.77
CA TYR A 167 21.73 -16.21 2.74
C TYR A 167 21.06 -16.79 3.99
N SER A 168 20.35 -17.92 3.88
CA SER A 168 19.76 -18.59 5.05
C SER A 168 20.83 -19.12 6.03
N LYS A 169 22.05 -19.36 5.57
CA LYS A 169 23.18 -19.67 6.46
C LYS A 169 23.61 -18.46 7.29
N TYR A 170 23.47 -17.23 6.78
CA TYR A 170 23.79 -16.02 7.52
C TYR A 170 22.71 -15.69 8.55
N THR A 171 21.42 -15.90 8.25
CA THR A 171 20.33 -15.66 9.20
C THR A 171 20.42 -16.58 10.42
N LYS A 172 20.75 -17.85 10.22
CA LYS A 172 21.00 -18.81 11.32
C LYS A 172 22.22 -18.46 12.18
N TYR A 173 23.18 -17.71 11.65
CA TYR A 173 24.35 -17.27 12.40
C TYR A 173 23.98 -16.17 13.42
N TYR A 174 23.06 -15.28 13.06
CA TYR A 174 22.60 -14.18 13.93
C TYR A 174 21.50 -14.61 14.92
N GLU A 175 20.76 -15.68 14.62
CA GLU A 175 19.76 -16.23 15.55
C GLU A 175 20.38 -17.03 16.72
N ASN A 176 21.66 -17.40 16.63
CA ASN A 176 22.38 -18.20 17.64
C ASN A 176 23.37 -17.40 18.49
N GLU A 177 23.40 -16.06 18.41
CA GLU A 177 24.14 -15.24 19.39
C GLU A 177 23.31 -15.11 20.67
N PRO A 178 23.82 -15.59 21.82
CA PRO A 178 23.14 -15.39 23.09
C PRO A 178 23.15 -13.89 23.42
N ALA A 179 21.99 -13.36 23.75
CA ALA A 179 21.83 -12.00 24.23
C ALA A 179 22.75 -11.79 25.44
N LYS A 180 23.68 -10.87 25.32
CA LYS A 180 24.52 -10.38 26.44
C LYS A 180 23.78 -9.29 27.20
#